data_bb92ce95e9242b7d7fe9248886506b78
#
_entry.id   bb92ce95e9242b7d7fe9248886506b78
#
_cell.length_a   1.000
_cell.length_b   1.000
_cell.length_c   1.000
_cell.angle_alpha   90.00
_cell.angle_beta   90.00
_cell.angle_gamma   90.00
#
_symmetry.space_group_name_H-M   'P 1'
#
loop_
_entity.id
_entity.type
_entity.pdbx_description
1 polymer ?
#
loop_
_entity_poly.entity_id
_entity_poly.type
_entity_poly.pdbx_seq_one_letter_code
_entity_poly.pdbx_strand_id
1 'polypeptide(L)'
;MIGRPARRVTRAEALDAIAGYTISNDVTTRDALIRADARGLGLDWLAGKCAPTFLPTGPLLVPAAHAGDPMALRITLKVNGRTMQDESTADMLFDVAALIAHISAVAELRPGDLVLTGSPAGNGAHHGVFLQPGDVMEGAITGLGTQRNRCVAEPASSNGLAIEADMAAR
;
A
#
# COMPACT_ATOMS: atom_id res chain seq x y z
N MET A 1 7.67 7.19 -5.46
CA MET A 1 8.83 7.37 -4.58
C MET A 1 9.35 8.79 -4.68
N ILE A 2 9.65 9.39 -3.56
CA ILE A 2 10.19 10.75 -3.47
C ILE A 2 11.66 10.75 -3.89
N GLY A 3 12.08 11.76 -4.65
CA GLY A 3 13.45 11.92 -5.18
C GLY A 3 14.16 13.16 -4.68
N ARG A 4 13.41 14.15 -4.19
CA ARG A 4 13.95 15.40 -3.62
C ARG A 4 13.20 15.77 -2.35
N PRO A 5 13.84 16.43 -1.38
CA PRO A 5 13.14 16.91 -0.18
C PRO A 5 11.95 17.78 -0.57
N ALA A 6 10.79 17.56 0.06
CA ALA A 6 9.59 18.34 -0.18
C ALA A 6 8.92 18.71 1.15
N ARG A 7 8.85 19.99 1.42
CA ARG A 7 8.18 20.56 2.60
C ARG A 7 7.37 21.79 2.18
N ARG A 8 6.05 21.71 2.37
CA ARG A 8 5.08 22.76 2.01
C ARG A 8 5.15 23.16 0.53
N VAL A 9 5.37 22.15 -0.34
CA VAL A 9 5.35 22.38 -1.79
C VAL A 9 3.94 22.63 -2.27
N THR A 10 3.80 23.49 -3.27
CA THR A 10 2.52 23.72 -3.95
C THR A 10 2.18 22.52 -4.85
N ARG A 11 0.91 22.44 -5.26
CA ARG A 11 0.49 21.41 -6.24
C ARG A 11 1.25 21.50 -7.56
N ALA A 12 1.61 22.71 -8.00
CA ALA A 12 2.39 22.90 -9.23
C ALA A 12 3.82 22.37 -9.12
N GLU A 13 4.42 22.39 -7.93
CA GLU A 13 5.78 21.94 -7.65
C GLU A 13 5.85 20.44 -7.24
N ALA A 14 4.70 19.85 -6.89
CA ALA A 14 4.65 18.55 -6.24
C ALA A 14 5.25 17.42 -7.08
N LEU A 15 4.99 17.40 -8.40
CA LEU A 15 5.50 16.35 -9.28
C LEU A 15 7.02 16.41 -9.45
N ASP A 16 7.63 17.57 -9.28
CA ASP A 16 9.09 17.74 -9.33
C ASP A 16 9.81 17.02 -8.19
N ALA A 17 9.11 16.70 -7.10
CA ALA A 17 9.68 15.95 -5.98
C ALA A 17 9.72 14.43 -6.23
N ILE A 18 9.12 13.94 -7.30
CA ILE A 18 8.95 12.51 -7.55
C ILE A 18 10.14 11.96 -8.34
N ALA A 19 10.80 10.92 -7.81
CA ALA A 19 11.84 10.17 -8.54
C ALA A 19 11.22 9.21 -9.57
N GLY A 20 10.11 8.56 -9.20
CA GLY A 20 9.48 7.56 -10.04
C GLY A 20 8.32 6.86 -9.37
N TYR A 21 7.76 5.90 -10.11
CA TYR A 21 6.58 5.14 -9.71
C TYR A 21 6.90 3.65 -9.65
N THR A 22 6.22 2.95 -8.78
CA THR A 22 6.34 1.50 -8.60
C THR A 22 4.99 0.90 -8.23
N ILE A 23 4.85 -0.41 -8.40
CA ILE A 23 3.69 -1.14 -7.90
C ILE A 23 3.89 -1.38 -6.40
N SER A 24 2.85 -1.18 -5.61
CA SER A 24 2.81 -1.56 -4.20
C SER A 24 1.45 -2.17 -3.89
N ASN A 25 1.43 -3.30 -3.20
CA ASN A 25 0.20 -3.96 -2.79
C ASN A 25 0.03 -3.85 -1.27
N ASP A 26 -0.93 -3.05 -0.84
CA ASP A 26 -1.20 -2.75 0.57
C ASP A 26 -2.00 -3.90 1.22
N VAL A 27 -1.34 -5.02 1.46
CA VAL A 27 -1.92 -6.20 2.12
C VAL A 27 -2.28 -5.84 3.56
N THR A 28 -3.44 -6.31 4.01
CA THR A 28 -3.98 -5.91 5.32
C THR A 28 -4.59 -7.10 6.06
N THR A 29 -4.18 -7.31 7.31
CA THR A 29 -4.85 -8.22 8.25
C THR A 29 -6.05 -7.50 8.84
N ARG A 30 -7.25 -7.81 8.34
CA ARG A 30 -8.49 -7.09 8.73
C ARG A 30 -8.85 -7.31 10.19
N ASP A 31 -8.68 -8.51 10.70
CA ASP A 31 -9.01 -8.85 12.09
C ASP A 31 -8.13 -8.13 13.10
N ALA A 32 -6.87 -7.84 12.73
CA ALA A 32 -5.94 -7.11 13.56
C ALA A 32 -6.18 -5.58 13.59
N LEU A 33 -7.01 -5.05 12.68
CA LEU A 33 -7.35 -3.62 12.67
C LEU A 33 -8.22 -3.19 13.86
N ILE A 34 -9.01 -4.10 14.43
CA ILE A 34 -9.98 -3.77 15.47
C ILE A 34 -9.49 -4.32 16.80
N ARG A 35 -9.12 -3.43 17.68
CA ARG A 35 -8.77 -3.77 19.06
C ARG A 35 -10.04 -3.86 19.92
N ALA A 36 -10.34 -5.05 20.44
CA ALA A 36 -11.48 -5.27 21.30
C ALA A 36 -11.33 -4.53 22.65
N ASP A 37 -10.11 -4.40 23.15
CA ASP A 37 -9.70 -3.75 24.40
C ASP A 37 -9.64 -2.21 24.31
N ALA A 38 -9.59 -1.65 23.12
CA ALA A 38 -9.38 -0.23 22.91
C ALA A 38 -10.26 0.38 21.78
N ARG A 39 -11.53 -0.03 21.73
CA ARG A 39 -12.49 0.37 20.67
C ARG A 39 -12.62 1.87 20.47
N GLY A 40 -12.40 2.68 21.50
CA GLY A 40 -12.46 4.15 21.43
C GLY A 40 -11.26 4.81 20.72
N LEU A 41 -10.20 4.08 20.44
CA LEU A 41 -8.97 4.60 19.80
C LEU A 41 -8.98 4.48 18.26
N GLY A 42 -10.06 3.95 17.68
CA GLY A 42 -10.15 3.75 16.22
C GLY A 42 -9.50 2.44 15.77
N LEU A 43 -8.82 2.47 14.60
CA LEU A 43 -8.20 1.31 14.00
C LEU A 43 -6.71 1.22 14.33
N ASP A 44 -6.24 0.02 14.64
CA ASP A 44 -4.83 -0.28 14.81
C ASP A 44 -4.18 -0.57 13.44
N TRP A 45 -3.76 0.49 12.78
CA TRP A 45 -3.10 0.39 11.48
C TRP A 45 -1.75 -0.32 11.54
N LEU A 46 -1.04 -0.22 12.66
CA LEU A 46 0.25 -0.90 12.85
C LEU A 46 0.03 -2.43 12.84
N ALA A 47 -0.86 -2.93 13.68
CA ALA A 47 -1.17 -4.36 13.73
C ALA A 47 -1.74 -4.88 12.40
N GLY A 48 -2.56 -4.07 11.72
CA GLY A 48 -3.20 -4.49 10.48
C GLY A 48 -2.30 -4.51 9.25
N LYS A 49 -1.20 -3.72 9.23
CA LYS A 49 -0.41 -3.48 8.01
C LYS A 49 1.08 -3.81 8.10
N CYS A 50 1.62 -3.94 9.32
CA CYS A 50 3.06 -4.08 9.50
C CYS A 50 3.53 -5.52 9.72
N ALA A 51 2.70 -6.52 9.38
CA ALA A 51 3.17 -7.90 9.40
C ALA A 51 4.35 -8.09 8.43
N PRO A 52 5.34 -8.93 8.78
CA PRO A 52 6.48 -9.21 7.92
C PRO A 52 6.03 -9.60 6.51
N THR A 53 6.72 -9.09 5.50
CA THR A 53 6.43 -9.27 4.06
C THR A 53 5.18 -8.58 3.53
N PHE A 54 4.40 -7.90 4.36
CA PHE A 54 3.31 -7.04 3.91
C PHE A 54 3.87 -5.83 3.16
N LEU A 55 3.03 -5.24 2.29
CA LEU A 55 3.43 -4.17 1.38
C LEU A 55 4.51 -4.61 0.36
N PRO A 56 4.36 -5.73 -0.36
CA PRO A 56 5.28 -6.06 -1.43
C PRO A 56 5.33 -4.91 -2.44
N THR A 57 6.54 -4.43 -2.72
CA THR A 57 6.78 -3.25 -3.57
C THR A 57 7.78 -3.61 -4.67
N GLY A 58 7.51 -3.17 -5.89
CA GLY A 58 8.31 -3.51 -7.06
C GLY A 58 7.47 -4.22 -8.13
N PRO A 59 8.14 -4.90 -9.11
CA PRO A 59 9.57 -5.22 -9.18
C PRO A 59 10.46 -4.08 -9.68
N LEU A 60 9.89 -3.05 -10.30
CA LEU A 60 10.62 -1.96 -10.92
C LEU A 60 10.28 -0.63 -10.24
N LEU A 61 11.25 0.25 -10.18
CA LEU A 61 11.03 1.68 -10.01
C LEU A 61 11.21 2.33 -11.38
N VAL A 62 10.13 2.79 -11.98
CA VAL A 62 10.14 3.48 -13.28
C VAL A 62 10.33 4.97 -13.02
N PRO A 63 11.41 5.59 -13.54
CA PRO A 63 11.63 7.03 -13.37
C PRO A 63 10.43 7.85 -13.85
N ALA A 64 10.11 8.94 -13.17
CA ALA A 64 8.95 9.76 -13.49
C ALA A 64 8.91 10.23 -14.94
N ALA A 65 10.08 10.53 -15.52
CA ALA A 65 10.22 10.92 -16.93
C ALA A 65 9.82 9.83 -17.94
N HIS A 66 9.74 8.57 -17.53
CA HIS A 66 9.42 7.42 -18.38
C HIS A 66 8.10 6.72 -18.01
N ALA A 67 7.46 7.12 -16.93
CA ALA A 67 6.22 6.48 -16.46
C ALA A 67 4.95 6.96 -17.20
N GLY A 68 5.08 8.00 -18.02
CA GLY A 68 3.94 8.65 -18.66
C GLY A 68 3.12 9.50 -17.68
N ASP A 69 1.88 9.76 -18.03
CA ASP A 69 0.95 10.49 -17.14
C ASP A 69 0.49 9.59 -15.99
N PRO A 70 0.83 9.90 -14.73
CA PRO A 70 0.42 9.11 -13.58
C PRO A 70 -1.11 9.06 -13.38
N MET A 71 -1.86 9.94 -14.04
CA MET A 71 -3.32 9.98 -14.01
C MET A 71 -3.97 9.24 -15.19
N ALA A 72 -3.20 8.52 -16.00
CA ALA A 72 -3.70 7.74 -17.15
C ALA A 72 -3.22 6.29 -17.13
N LEU A 73 -2.88 5.74 -15.96
CA LEU A 73 -2.41 4.37 -15.82
C LEU A 73 -3.60 3.44 -15.50
N ARG A 74 -3.60 2.22 -16.05
CA ARG A 74 -4.56 1.18 -15.68
C ARG A 74 -3.96 0.31 -14.59
N ILE A 75 -4.72 0.08 -13.52
CA ILE A 75 -4.38 -0.78 -12.39
C ILE A 75 -5.24 -2.03 -12.48
N THR A 76 -4.60 -3.20 -12.45
CA THR A 76 -5.30 -4.49 -12.36
C THR A 76 -4.75 -5.32 -11.21
N LEU A 77 -5.65 -6.04 -10.53
CA LEU A 77 -5.30 -7.05 -9.54
C LEU A 77 -6.11 -8.32 -9.79
N LYS A 78 -5.42 -9.45 -9.86
CA LYS A 78 -6.06 -10.77 -9.88
C LYS A 78 -5.66 -11.55 -8.63
N VAL A 79 -6.59 -12.35 -8.12
CA VAL A 79 -6.32 -13.34 -7.08
C VAL A 79 -6.75 -14.70 -7.64
N ASN A 80 -5.81 -15.64 -7.72
CA ASN A 80 -6.01 -16.97 -8.32
C ASN A 80 -6.64 -16.90 -9.73
N GLY A 81 -6.20 -15.94 -10.53
CA GLY A 81 -6.69 -15.70 -11.89
C GLY A 81 -8.02 -14.92 -11.99
N ARG A 82 -8.76 -14.74 -10.87
CA ARG A 82 -9.98 -13.94 -10.84
C ARG A 82 -9.63 -12.46 -10.73
N THR A 83 -10.17 -11.63 -11.62
CA THR A 83 -10.01 -10.18 -11.54
C THR A 83 -10.75 -9.64 -10.33
N MET A 84 -10.03 -8.94 -9.49
CA MET A 84 -10.54 -8.27 -8.28
C MET A 84 -10.62 -6.76 -8.47
N GLN A 85 -9.61 -6.17 -9.12
CA GLN A 85 -9.54 -4.73 -9.41
C GLN A 85 -9.17 -4.55 -10.88
N ASP A 86 -9.78 -3.56 -11.54
CA ASP A 86 -9.50 -3.20 -12.93
C ASP A 86 -10.03 -1.80 -13.21
N GLU A 87 -9.21 -0.78 -12.94
CA GLU A 87 -9.58 0.63 -13.05
C GLU A 87 -8.43 1.51 -13.51
N SER A 88 -8.76 2.73 -13.89
CA SER A 88 -7.80 3.76 -14.26
C SER A 88 -7.45 4.66 -13.06
N THR A 89 -6.20 5.13 -13.00
CA THR A 89 -5.80 6.20 -12.06
C THR A 89 -6.53 7.51 -12.32
N ALA A 90 -7.14 7.70 -13.49
CA ALA A 90 -8.01 8.85 -13.78
C ALA A 90 -9.22 8.95 -12.84
N ASP A 91 -9.63 7.82 -12.22
CA ASP A 91 -10.72 7.76 -11.24
C ASP A 91 -10.32 8.16 -9.81
N MET A 92 -9.07 8.52 -9.58
CA MET A 92 -8.61 8.98 -8.26
C MET A 92 -9.34 10.25 -7.84
N LEU A 93 -9.84 10.30 -6.59
CA LEU A 93 -10.47 11.49 -6.00
C LEU A 93 -9.51 12.67 -5.89
N PHE A 94 -8.26 12.38 -5.56
CA PHE A 94 -7.17 13.36 -5.51
C PHE A 94 -6.03 12.87 -6.38
N ASP A 95 -5.54 13.71 -7.27
CA ASP A 95 -4.40 13.37 -8.09
C ASP A 95 -3.09 13.30 -7.28
N VAL A 96 -2.06 12.75 -7.91
CA VAL A 96 -0.75 12.57 -7.28
C VAL A 96 -0.17 13.89 -6.78
N ALA A 97 -0.32 14.98 -7.53
CA ALA A 97 0.20 16.29 -7.14
C ALA A 97 -0.50 16.82 -5.88
N ALA A 98 -1.82 16.66 -5.79
CA ALA A 98 -2.58 17.07 -4.61
C ALA A 98 -2.16 16.26 -3.37
N LEU A 99 -1.95 14.95 -3.51
CA LEU A 99 -1.50 14.09 -2.41
C LEU A 99 -0.12 14.53 -1.88
N ILE A 100 0.85 14.74 -2.76
CA ILE A 100 2.19 15.18 -2.37
C ILE A 100 2.15 16.57 -1.71
N ALA A 101 1.42 17.52 -2.29
CA ALA A 101 1.25 18.85 -1.69
C ALA A 101 0.66 18.76 -0.28
N HIS A 102 -0.40 17.97 -0.10
CA HIS A 102 -1.05 17.78 1.19
C HIS A 102 -0.12 17.15 2.23
N ILE A 103 0.55 16.04 1.89
CA ILE A 103 1.46 15.36 2.82
C ILE A 103 2.62 16.29 3.19
N SER A 104 3.20 17.00 2.22
CA SER A 104 4.32 17.94 2.47
C SER A 104 3.94 19.11 3.36
N ALA A 105 2.66 19.46 3.44
CA ALA A 105 2.17 20.49 4.35
C ALA A 105 2.23 20.05 5.83
N VAL A 106 2.09 18.73 6.07
CA VAL A 106 2.08 18.14 7.43
C VAL A 106 3.45 17.58 7.80
N ALA A 107 4.10 16.87 6.91
CA ALA A 107 5.39 16.19 7.13
C ALA A 107 6.43 16.61 6.08
N GLU A 108 7.71 16.53 6.42
CA GLU A 108 8.79 16.64 5.44
C GLU A 108 8.93 15.30 4.71
N LEU A 109 8.80 15.32 3.39
CA LEU A 109 9.07 14.17 2.54
C LEU A 109 10.56 14.19 2.14
N ARG A 110 11.19 13.01 2.18
CA ARG A 110 12.62 12.84 1.90
C ARG A 110 12.86 11.87 0.75
N PRO A 111 14.00 11.99 0.04
CA PRO A 111 14.38 11.01 -0.97
C PRO A 111 14.34 9.59 -0.43
N GLY A 112 13.66 8.69 -1.16
CA GLY A 112 13.42 7.32 -0.75
C GLY A 112 12.08 7.07 -0.07
N ASP A 113 11.38 8.10 0.41
CA ASP A 113 10.04 7.92 0.97
C ASP A 113 9.08 7.37 -0.10
N LEU A 114 8.23 6.42 0.31
CA LEU A 114 7.16 5.90 -0.50
C LEU A 114 5.84 6.53 -0.08
N VAL A 115 5.10 7.06 -1.04
CA VAL A 115 3.73 7.55 -0.85
C VAL A 115 2.78 6.59 -1.52
N LEU A 116 1.95 5.91 -0.72
CA LEU A 116 0.87 5.07 -1.21
C LEU A 116 -0.31 5.95 -1.60
N THR A 117 -0.69 5.89 -2.86
CA THR A 117 -1.70 6.80 -3.43
C THR A 117 -3.12 6.26 -3.35
N GLY A 118 -3.29 5.10 -2.72
CA GLY A 118 -4.57 4.40 -2.64
C GLY A 118 -4.72 3.30 -3.70
N SER A 119 -5.85 2.65 -3.68
CA SER A 119 -6.19 1.57 -4.61
C SER A 119 -7.62 1.72 -5.14
N PRO A 120 -7.93 1.18 -6.33
CA PRO A 120 -9.29 1.13 -6.84
C PRO A 120 -10.21 0.29 -5.96
N ALA A 121 -11.51 0.37 -6.22
CA ALA A 121 -12.50 -0.55 -5.66
C ALA A 121 -12.17 -2.01 -5.99
N GLY A 122 -12.72 -2.95 -5.23
CA GLY A 122 -12.50 -4.39 -5.46
C GLY A 122 -11.45 -5.02 -4.57
N ASN A 123 -11.16 -4.46 -3.39
CA ASN A 123 -10.37 -5.14 -2.38
C ASN A 123 -11.11 -6.39 -1.83
N GLY A 124 -10.40 -7.24 -1.07
CA GLY A 124 -10.97 -8.49 -0.56
C GLY A 124 -12.27 -8.30 0.22
N ALA A 125 -12.38 -7.26 1.04
CA ALA A 125 -13.59 -6.96 1.81
C ALA A 125 -14.78 -6.60 0.90
N HIS A 126 -14.55 -5.91 -0.22
CA HIS A 126 -15.59 -5.61 -1.22
C HIS A 126 -16.20 -6.89 -1.81
N HIS A 127 -15.38 -7.90 -2.05
CA HIS A 127 -15.82 -9.17 -2.62
C HIS A 127 -16.17 -10.23 -1.57
N GLY A 128 -15.99 -9.95 -0.27
CA GLY A 128 -16.14 -10.95 0.80
C GLY A 128 -15.11 -12.08 0.71
N VAL A 129 -13.96 -11.84 0.08
CA VAL A 129 -12.88 -12.81 -0.13
C VAL A 129 -11.64 -12.36 0.62
N PHE A 130 -11.11 -13.26 1.46
CA PHE A 130 -9.88 -13.01 2.23
C PHE A 130 -8.82 -14.00 1.84
N LEU A 131 -7.59 -13.51 1.70
CA LEU A 131 -6.43 -14.30 1.28
C LEU A 131 -6.16 -15.45 2.24
N GLN A 132 -5.82 -16.60 1.67
CA GLN A 132 -5.44 -17.81 2.37
C GLN A 132 -4.03 -18.24 1.96
N PRO A 133 -3.32 -19.03 2.78
CA PRO A 133 -2.08 -19.66 2.38
C PRO A 133 -2.25 -20.43 1.08
N GLY A 134 -1.38 -20.19 0.11
CA GLY A 134 -1.42 -20.76 -1.23
C GLY A 134 -1.99 -19.83 -2.29
N ASP A 135 -2.78 -18.82 -1.92
CA ASP A 135 -3.33 -17.85 -2.86
C ASP A 135 -2.22 -17.08 -3.58
N VAL A 136 -2.49 -16.72 -4.82
CA VAL A 136 -1.57 -15.97 -5.67
C VAL A 136 -2.21 -14.66 -6.09
N MET A 137 -1.57 -13.56 -5.73
CA MET A 137 -1.90 -12.21 -6.17
C MET A 137 -1.06 -11.85 -7.38
N GLU A 138 -1.69 -11.31 -8.44
CA GLU A 138 -1.03 -10.82 -9.64
C GLU A 138 -1.51 -9.39 -9.92
N GLY A 139 -0.65 -8.44 -9.59
CA GLY A 139 -0.89 -7.01 -9.81
C GLY A 139 -0.16 -6.52 -11.05
N ALA A 140 -0.78 -5.65 -11.83
CA ALA A 140 -0.13 -4.96 -12.94
C ALA A 140 -0.58 -3.50 -13.01
N ILE A 141 0.36 -2.62 -13.36
CA ILE A 141 0.07 -1.21 -13.64
C ILE A 141 0.73 -0.87 -14.99
N THR A 142 -0.03 -0.20 -15.86
CA THR A 142 0.45 0.19 -17.20
C THR A 142 1.80 0.91 -17.09
N GLY A 143 2.81 0.44 -17.83
CA GLY A 143 4.14 1.03 -17.84
C GLY A 143 5.02 0.73 -16.63
N LEU A 144 4.46 0.16 -15.53
CA LEU A 144 5.22 -0.15 -14.31
C LEU A 144 5.52 -1.66 -14.16
N GLY A 145 5.02 -2.50 -15.08
CA GLY A 145 5.25 -3.94 -15.09
C GLY A 145 4.19 -4.73 -14.33
N THR A 146 4.59 -5.91 -13.84
CA THR A 146 3.73 -6.86 -13.11
C THR A 146 4.39 -7.33 -11.83
N GLN A 147 3.59 -7.58 -10.81
CA GLN A 147 4.01 -8.11 -9.52
C GLN A 147 3.22 -9.38 -9.24
N ARG A 148 3.90 -10.46 -8.83
CA ARG A 148 3.27 -11.74 -8.49
C ARG A 148 3.74 -12.21 -7.13
N ASN A 149 2.81 -12.35 -6.19
CA ASN A 149 3.07 -12.73 -4.81
C ASN A 149 2.20 -13.94 -4.43
N ARG A 150 2.81 -14.92 -3.75
CA ARG A 150 2.10 -16.05 -3.16
C ARG A 150 1.95 -15.81 -1.67
N CYS A 151 0.75 -16.00 -1.15
CA CYS A 151 0.49 -16.04 0.28
C CYS A 151 1.06 -17.33 0.87
N VAL A 152 1.75 -17.22 1.97
CA VAL A 152 2.27 -18.34 2.75
C VAL A 152 1.77 -18.26 4.19
N ALA A 153 1.64 -19.39 4.86
CA ALA A 153 1.38 -19.37 6.29
C ALA A 153 2.58 -18.77 7.03
N GLU A 154 2.32 -18.06 8.10
CA GLU A 154 3.39 -17.59 8.97
C GLU A 154 4.13 -18.83 9.54
N PRO A 155 5.46 -18.87 9.46
CA PRO A 155 6.23 -19.95 10.08
C PRO A 155 5.91 -19.99 11.58
N ALA A 156 5.72 -21.18 12.14
CA ALA A 156 5.61 -21.34 13.59
C ALA A 156 6.87 -20.72 14.23
N SER A 157 6.71 -19.67 15.02
CA SER A 157 7.82 -19.01 15.68
C SER A 157 8.37 -19.97 16.73
N SER A 158 9.64 -20.30 16.63
CA SER A 158 10.35 -21.05 17.68
C SER A 158 10.55 -20.22 18.97
N ASN A 159 10.29 -18.94 18.89
CA ASN A 159 10.27 -18.00 20.01
C ASN A 159 8.92 -17.29 20.02
N GLY A 160 7.89 -17.94 20.56
CA GLY A 160 6.67 -17.25 20.96
C GLY A 160 7.07 -16.13 21.94
N LEU A 161 7.07 -14.90 21.50
CA LEU A 161 7.00 -13.77 22.40
C LEU A 161 5.70 -13.92 23.17
N ALA A 162 5.80 -14.46 24.36
CA ALA A 162 4.73 -14.50 25.35
C ALA A 162 4.47 -13.06 25.83
N ILE A 163 3.94 -12.21 24.93
CA ILE A 163 3.47 -10.87 25.28
C ILE A 163 2.13 -10.96 26.02
N GLU A 164 1.40 -12.09 25.86
CA GLU A 164 0.08 -12.26 26.47
C GLU A 164 0.09 -12.52 27.97
N ALA A 165 1.20 -12.99 28.57
CA ALA A 165 1.22 -13.37 29.99
C ALA A 165 1.48 -12.19 30.94
N ASP A 166 2.08 -11.10 30.48
CA ASP A 166 2.48 -9.99 31.36
C ASP A 166 1.43 -8.84 31.42
N MET A 167 0.51 -8.79 30.46
CA MET A 167 -0.56 -7.77 30.48
C MET A 167 -1.79 -8.18 31.32
N ALA A 168 -1.95 -9.45 31.65
CA ALA A 168 -3.04 -9.94 32.50
C ALA A 168 -2.74 -9.89 34.00
N ALA A 169 -1.49 -9.53 34.38
CA ALA A 169 -1.02 -9.50 35.77
C ALA A 169 -0.85 -8.07 36.34
N ARG A 170 -1.38 -7.04 35.68
CA ARG A 170 -1.35 -5.65 36.19
C ARG A 170 -2.73 -5.05 36.28
#